data_6d3c6efd9493bc7c23f7deec772d2310
#
_entry.id   6d3c6efd9493bc7c23f7deec772d2310
#
_cell.length_a   1.000
_cell.length_b   1.000
_cell.length_c   1.000
_cell.angle_alpha   90.00
_cell.angle_beta   90.00
_cell.angle_gamma   90.00
#
_symmetry.space_group_name_H-M   'P 1'
#
loop_
_entity.id
_entity.type
_entity.pdbx_description
1 polymer ?
#
loop_
_entity_poly.entity_id
_entity_poly.type
_entity_poly.pdbx_seq_one_letter_code
_entity_poly.pdbx_strand_id
1 'polypeptide(L)'
;MVMKNYGEQFGWVVGVDFPEWGNTEVYIKTISKGYLIGNETPKDAYLRVARAAAGRLKRPDLEQKFFNIIWNNWLGLATPVLANMGTDRGLPISCFGIDVGDSIQEIGSKNLEMMLLAKHGGGVGIGMNMIRPSGSIIANGEGTTDGVVPFCKIYDSSILATSQGNVRRGAASINLNIEHDDFYDWLEI
;
A
#
# COMPACT_ATOMS: atom_id res chain seq x y z
N MET A 1 34.38 21.41 -11.78
CA MET A 1 33.16 21.65 -10.99
C MET A 1 32.93 20.39 -10.13
N VAL A 2 33.13 20.48 -8.82
CA VAL A 2 32.93 19.31 -7.93
C VAL A 2 31.43 19.08 -7.84
N MET A 3 30.97 17.91 -8.25
CA MET A 3 29.53 17.55 -8.10
C MET A 3 29.18 17.50 -6.62
N LYS A 4 28.10 18.16 -6.23
CA LYS A 4 27.59 18.12 -4.85
C LYS A 4 27.16 16.69 -4.53
N ASN A 5 27.64 16.15 -3.41
CA ASN A 5 27.20 14.85 -2.90
C ASN A 5 26.05 15.05 -1.92
N TYR A 6 24.82 14.75 -2.32
CA TYR A 6 23.64 14.90 -1.47
C TYR A 6 23.53 13.82 -0.36
N GLY A 7 24.29 12.73 -0.46
CA GLY A 7 24.38 11.67 0.55
C GLY A 7 25.44 11.90 1.62
N GLU A 8 26.22 13.01 1.54
CA GLU A 8 27.36 13.29 2.43
C GLU A 8 27.00 13.27 3.91
N GLN A 9 25.82 13.76 4.29
CA GLN A 9 25.35 13.76 5.68
C GLN A 9 25.18 12.35 6.27
N PHE A 10 25.11 11.32 5.45
CA PHE A 10 25.05 9.91 5.84
C PHE A 10 26.38 9.19 5.63
N GLY A 11 27.42 9.88 5.14
CA GLY A 11 28.69 9.30 4.74
C GLY A 11 28.64 8.46 3.46
N TRP A 12 27.58 8.59 2.65
CA TRP A 12 27.41 7.78 1.45
C TRP A 12 28.18 8.35 0.25
N VAL A 13 28.78 7.45 -0.52
CA VAL A 13 29.60 7.77 -1.70
C VAL A 13 28.79 7.52 -2.97
N VAL A 14 28.71 8.54 -3.85
CA VAL A 14 28.05 8.45 -5.16
C VAL A 14 28.68 7.35 -6.02
N GLY A 15 27.86 6.52 -6.65
CA GLY A 15 28.32 5.36 -7.45
C GLY A 15 28.67 4.13 -6.62
N VAL A 16 28.90 4.27 -5.32
CA VAL A 16 29.24 3.17 -4.39
C VAL A 16 28.06 2.80 -3.52
N ASP A 17 27.59 3.75 -2.69
CA ASP A 17 26.50 3.52 -1.73
C ASP A 17 25.14 3.86 -2.31
N PHE A 18 25.09 4.70 -3.31
CA PHE A 18 23.89 5.01 -4.09
C PHE A 18 24.25 5.37 -5.54
N PRO A 19 23.31 5.20 -6.49
CA PRO A 19 23.62 5.37 -7.90
C PRO A 19 23.80 6.86 -8.28
N GLU A 20 24.57 7.13 -9.34
CA GLU A 20 24.79 8.49 -9.83
C GLU A 20 23.48 9.21 -10.17
N TRP A 21 22.52 8.52 -10.80
CA TRP A 21 21.19 9.07 -11.10
C TRP A 21 20.39 9.44 -9.85
N GLY A 22 20.70 8.79 -8.71
CA GLY A 22 20.12 9.09 -7.41
C GLY A 22 20.77 10.24 -6.66
N ASN A 23 21.81 10.89 -7.21
CA ASN A 23 22.49 12.00 -6.57
C ASN A 23 21.67 13.30 -6.63
N THR A 24 20.46 13.26 -6.09
CA THR A 24 19.54 14.38 -5.97
C THR A 24 19.04 14.54 -4.55
N GLU A 25 18.74 15.76 -4.14
CA GLU A 25 18.21 16.05 -2.80
C GLU A 25 16.90 15.29 -2.54
N VAL A 26 16.03 15.22 -3.55
CA VAL A 26 14.73 14.53 -3.46
C VAL A 26 14.93 13.03 -3.23
N TYR A 27 15.78 12.38 -4.02
CA TYR A 27 16.06 10.95 -3.86
C TYR A 27 16.63 10.64 -2.47
N ILE A 28 17.67 11.37 -2.05
CA ILE A 28 18.33 11.14 -0.75
C ILE A 28 17.36 11.36 0.40
N LYS A 29 16.58 12.45 0.38
CA LYS A 29 15.55 12.70 1.42
C LYS A 29 14.47 11.62 1.44
N THR A 30 14.09 11.11 0.27
CA THR A 30 13.04 10.09 0.18
C THR A 30 13.53 8.75 0.67
N ILE A 31 14.67 8.26 0.15
CA ILE A 31 15.16 6.92 0.48
C ILE A 31 15.56 6.79 1.96
N SER A 32 16.11 7.85 2.56
CA SER A 32 16.45 7.86 3.98
C SER A 32 15.24 7.86 4.92
N LYS A 33 14.04 8.18 4.43
CA LYS A 33 12.81 8.25 5.22
C LYS A 33 11.96 6.98 5.08
N GLY A 34 12.42 5.86 5.67
CA GLY A 34 11.60 4.67 5.81
C GLY A 34 11.77 3.57 4.75
N TYR A 35 12.68 3.74 3.78
CA TYR A 35 13.02 2.67 2.83
C TYR A 35 14.16 1.79 3.34
N LEU A 36 15.09 2.37 4.09
CA LEU A 36 16.25 1.69 4.63
C LEU A 36 15.96 1.04 5.99
N ILE A 37 16.71 0.01 6.33
CA ILE A 37 16.60 -0.72 7.60
C ILE A 37 17.92 -0.55 8.37
N GLY A 38 17.80 -0.08 9.61
CA GLY A 38 18.98 0.12 10.44
C GLY A 38 20.01 1.01 9.75
N ASN A 39 21.20 0.48 9.52
CA ASN A 39 22.32 1.18 8.89
C ASN A 39 22.49 0.85 7.39
N GLU A 40 21.44 0.36 6.72
CA GLU A 40 21.51 0.11 5.28
C GLU A 40 21.89 1.37 4.51
N THR A 41 22.79 1.20 3.53
CA THR A 41 22.94 2.15 2.44
C THR A 41 21.83 1.90 1.38
N PRO A 42 21.56 2.84 0.49
CA PRO A 42 20.69 2.58 -0.64
C PRO A 42 21.07 1.32 -1.43
N LYS A 43 22.38 1.08 -1.65
CA LYS A 43 22.86 -0.13 -2.31
C LYS A 43 22.45 -1.42 -1.59
N ASP A 44 22.56 -1.43 -0.27
CA ASP A 44 22.18 -2.58 0.54
C ASP A 44 20.68 -2.87 0.39
N ALA A 45 19.83 -1.83 0.36
CA ALA A 45 18.40 -1.97 0.14
C ALA A 45 18.08 -2.59 -1.24
N TYR A 46 18.76 -2.14 -2.30
CA TYR A 46 18.60 -2.71 -3.64
C TYR A 46 19.09 -4.16 -3.72
N LEU A 47 20.22 -4.46 -3.06
CA LEU A 47 20.73 -5.85 -2.96
C LEU A 47 19.77 -6.74 -2.17
N ARG A 48 19.20 -6.25 -1.07
CA ARG A 48 18.20 -6.97 -0.29
C ARG A 48 16.99 -7.37 -1.15
N VAL A 49 16.47 -6.44 -1.93
CA VAL A 49 15.33 -6.71 -2.84
C VAL A 49 15.71 -7.75 -3.89
N ALA A 50 16.86 -7.58 -4.54
CA ALA A 50 17.33 -8.51 -5.57
C ALA A 50 17.51 -9.94 -5.02
N ARG A 51 18.12 -10.05 -3.83
CA ARG A 51 18.30 -11.33 -3.12
C ARG A 51 16.97 -11.98 -2.75
N ALA A 52 16.04 -11.21 -2.21
CA ALA A 52 14.72 -11.71 -1.83
C ALA A 52 13.94 -12.21 -3.05
N ALA A 53 13.99 -11.47 -4.17
CA ALA A 53 13.35 -11.87 -5.42
C ALA A 53 13.96 -13.18 -5.99
N ALA A 54 15.28 -13.28 -6.06
CA ALA A 54 15.98 -14.47 -6.51
C ALA A 54 15.69 -15.68 -5.60
N GLY A 55 15.64 -15.46 -4.29
CA GLY A 55 15.31 -16.49 -3.30
C GLY A 55 13.88 -17.02 -3.45
N ARG A 56 12.91 -16.16 -3.69
CA ARG A 56 11.51 -16.56 -3.96
C ARG A 56 11.38 -17.43 -5.19
N LEU A 57 12.17 -17.16 -6.21
CA LEU A 57 12.23 -17.96 -7.45
C LEU A 57 13.09 -19.22 -7.32
N LYS A 58 13.79 -19.39 -6.19
CA LYS A 58 14.81 -20.45 -5.99
C LYS A 58 15.91 -20.41 -7.07
N ARG A 59 16.28 -19.21 -7.52
CA ARG A 59 17.24 -18.93 -8.58
C ARG A 59 18.29 -17.92 -8.10
N PRO A 60 19.24 -18.33 -7.24
CA PRO A 60 20.28 -17.44 -6.71
C PRO A 60 21.16 -16.83 -7.81
N ASP A 61 21.27 -17.50 -8.96
CA ASP A 61 21.96 -17.00 -10.16
C ASP A 61 21.35 -15.71 -10.73
N LEU A 62 20.12 -15.37 -10.35
CA LEU A 62 19.44 -14.16 -10.80
C LEU A 62 19.68 -12.94 -9.89
N GLU A 63 20.24 -13.11 -8.68
CA GLU A 63 20.44 -12.01 -7.73
C GLU A 63 21.19 -10.83 -8.38
N GLN A 64 22.35 -11.10 -8.97
CA GLN A 64 23.16 -10.06 -9.62
C GLN A 64 22.46 -9.43 -10.84
N LYS A 65 21.69 -10.21 -11.58
CA LYS A 65 20.93 -9.69 -12.74
C LYS A 65 19.83 -8.75 -12.29
N PHE A 66 19.07 -9.12 -11.26
CA PHE A 66 18.03 -8.27 -10.67
C PHE A 66 18.63 -6.99 -10.10
N PHE A 67 19.72 -7.10 -9.33
CA PHE A 67 20.41 -5.92 -8.81
C PHE A 67 20.84 -4.98 -9.94
N ASN A 68 21.46 -5.48 -10.98
CA ASN A 68 21.91 -4.64 -12.09
C ASN A 68 20.76 -3.89 -12.79
N ILE A 69 19.61 -4.56 -12.99
CA ILE A 69 18.44 -3.97 -13.64
C ILE A 69 17.89 -2.80 -12.80
N ILE A 70 17.76 -2.99 -11.49
CA ILE A 70 17.20 -1.94 -10.60
C ILE A 70 18.23 -0.86 -10.30
N TRP A 71 19.50 -1.21 -10.14
CA TRP A 71 20.57 -0.25 -9.85
C TRP A 71 20.87 0.69 -11.03
N ASN A 72 20.74 0.20 -12.25
CA ASN A 72 20.88 1.01 -13.46
C ASN A 72 19.61 1.76 -13.85
N ASN A 73 18.58 1.72 -12.99
CA ASN A 73 17.29 2.38 -13.22
C ASN A 73 16.56 1.95 -14.51
N TRP A 74 16.80 0.69 -14.96
CA TRP A 74 16.03 0.12 -16.06
C TRP A 74 14.66 -0.38 -15.60
N LEU A 75 14.51 -0.62 -14.30
CA LEU A 75 13.26 -0.97 -13.64
C LEU A 75 13.10 -0.13 -12.37
N GLY A 76 12.04 0.69 -12.32
CA GLY A 76 11.62 1.39 -11.11
C GLY A 76 10.84 0.47 -10.18
N LEU A 77 11.26 0.38 -8.92
CA LEU A 77 10.56 -0.40 -7.91
C LEU A 77 9.41 0.41 -7.28
N ALA A 78 8.26 -0.23 -7.12
CA ALA A 78 7.20 0.35 -6.31
C ALA A 78 7.67 0.51 -4.85
N THR A 79 7.18 1.56 -4.17
CA THR A 79 7.51 1.85 -2.76
C THR A 79 7.49 0.63 -1.85
N PRO A 80 6.42 -0.20 -1.82
CA PRO A 80 6.38 -1.34 -0.90
C PRO A 80 7.41 -2.43 -1.24
N VAL A 81 7.79 -2.57 -2.52
CA VAL A 81 8.84 -3.51 -2.91
C VAL A 81 10.18 -3.07 -2.35
N LEU A 82 10.58 -1.82 -2.58
CA LEU A 82 11.87 -1.32 -2.09
C LEU A 82 11.92 -1.23 -0.55
N ALA A 83 10.82 -0.84 0.08
CA ALA A 83 10.78 -0.69 1.53
C ALA A 83 10.68 -2.02 2.28
N ASN A 84 9.93 -2.99 1.78
CA ASN A 84 9.51 -4.16 2.57
C ASN A 84 10.05 -5.51 2.06
N MET A 85 10.37 -5.64 0.76
CA MET A 85 10.80 -6.92 0.22
C MET A 85 12.11 -7.39 0.86
N GLY A 86 12.10 -8.63 1.36
CA GLY A 86 13.23 -9.19 2.11
C GLY A 86 13.31 -8.71 3.56
N THR A 87 12.20 -8.21 4.12
CA THR A 87 12.08 -7.77 5.51
C THR A 87 10.80 -8.31 6.14
N ASP A 88 10.67 -8.17 7.45
CA ASP A 88 9.45 -8.49 8.22
C ASP A 88 8.58 -7.25 8.50
N ARG A 89 8.91 -6.09 7.91
CA ARG A 89 8.20 -4.81 8.18
C ARG A 89 6.80 -4.74 7.60
N GLY A 90 6.52 -5.46 6.53
CA GLY A 90 5.24 -5.43 5.85
C GLY A 90 5.26 -6.18 4.53
N LEU A 91 4.20 -6.03 3.76
CA LEU A 91 4.07 -6.69 2.46
C LEU A 91 4.80 -5.91 1.35
N PRO A 92 5.34 -6.60 0.33
CA PRO A 92 5.92 -5.97 -0.86
C PRO A 92 4.86 -5.45 -1.86
N ILE A 93 3.61 -5.46 -1.45
CA ILE A 93 2.44 -4.94 -2.18
C ILE A 93 1.67 -3.98 -1.28
N SER A 94 0.91 -3.05 -1.88
CA SER A 94 0.17 -2.05 -1.12
C SER A 94 -1.16 -1.66 -1.74
N CYS A 95 -1.62 -2.36 -2.76
CA CYS A 95 -2.90 -2.11 -3.41
C CYS A 95 -3.73 -3.38 -3.36
N PHE A 96 -4.91 -3.29 -2.76
CA PHE A 96 -5.82 -4.40 -2.52
C PHE A 96 -7.21 -4.02 -3.00
N GLY A 97 -7.99 -5.00 -3.44
CA GLY A 97 -9.40 -4.85 -3.76
C GLY A 97 -10.20 -5.86 -2.95
N ILE A 98 -11.30 -5.40 -2.36
CA ILE A 98 -12.27 -6.26 -1.66
C ILE A 98 -13.68 -5.91 -2.12
N ASP A 99 -14.51 -6.92 -2.29
CA ASP A 99 -15.95 -6.75 -2.48
C ASP A 99 -16.69 -7.12 -1.22
N VAL A 100 -17.70 -6.31 -0.89
CA VAL A 100 -18.51 -6.46 0.33
C VAL A 100 -19.84 -7.07 -0.06
N GLY A 101 -20.16 -8.24 0.49
CA GLY A 101 -21.45 -8.90 0.28
C GLY A 101 -22.56 -8.30 1.15
N ASP A 102 -23.80 -8.73 0.87
CA ASP A 102 -25.04 -8.17 1.43
C ASP A 102 -25.47 -8.87 2.73
N SER A 103 -24.53 -9.05 3.67
CA SER A 103 -24.83 -9.56 5.00
C SER A 103 -24.01 -8.83 6.06
N ILE A 104 -24.54 -8.69 7.28
CA ILE A 104 -23.83 -8.04 8.37
C ILE A 104 -22.51 -8.76 8.72
N GLN A 105 -22.47 -10.09 8.52
CA GLN A 105 -21.28 -10.90 8.73
C GLN A 105 -20.18 -10.55 7.69
N GLU A 106 -20.55 -10.44 6.42
CA GLU A 106 -19.61 -10.06 5.36
C GLU A 106 -19.17 -8.62 5.50
N ILE A 107 -20.08 -7.69 5.74
CA ILE A 107 -19.79 -6.27 5.99
C ILE A 107 -18.78 -6.15 7.14
N GLY A 108 -19.03 -6.83 8.26
CA GLY A 108 -18.13 -6.80 9.42
C GLY A 108 -16.77 -7.46 9.14
N SER A 109 -16.76 -8.64 8.50
CA SER A 109 -15.52 -9.35 8.18
C SER A 109 -14.65 -8.58 7.17
N LYS A 110 -15.27 -7.96 6.17
CA LYS A 110 -14.56 -7.13 5.18
C LYS A 110 -14.04 -5.82 5.76
N ASN A 111 -14.76 -5.23 6.73
CA ASN A 111 -14.24 -4.10 7.48
C ASN A 111 -12.98 -4.48 8.29
N LEU A 112 -12.99 -5.63 8.95
CA LEU A 112 -11.80 -6.14 9.65
C LEU A 112 -10.64 -6.41 8.66
N GLU A 113 -10.92 -7.05 7.52
CA GLU A 113 -9.92 -7.30 6.47
C GLU A 113 -9.28 -5.98 5.99
N MET A 114 -10.09 -4.97 5.69
CA MET A 114 -9.61 -3.62 5.35
C MET A 114 -8.68 -3.04 6.42
N MET A 115 -9.10 -3.11 7.71
CA MET A 115 -8.30 -2.60 8.82
C MET A 115 -6.94 -3.30 8.91
N LEU A 116 -6.89 -4.62 8.72
CA LEU A 116 -5.64 -5.39 8.74
C LEU A 116 -4.72 -5.01 7.57
N LEU A 117 -5.25 -4.84 6.37
CA LEU A 117 -4.50 -4.40 5.20
C LEU A 117 -3.97 -2.96 5.39
N ALA A 118 -4.81 -2.07 5.89
CA ALA A 118 -4.46 -0.67 6.16
C ALA A 118 -3.36 -0.55 7.24
N LYS A 119 -3.41 -1.37 8.28
CA LYS A 119 -2.38 -1.44 9.34
C LYS A 119 -0.97 -1.66 8.75
N HIS A 120 -0.86 -2.40 7.66
CA HIS A 120 0.39 -2.65 6.96
C HIS A 120 0.71 -1.63 5.86
N GLY A 121 0.00 -0.48 5.84
CA GLY A 121 0.21 0.60 4.87
C GLY A 121 -0.40 0.32 3.49
N GLY A 122 -1.38 -0.59 3.42
CA GLY A 122 -2.11 -0.90 2.21
C GLY A 122 -3.15 0.16 1.83
N GLY A 123 -3.31 0.42 0.54
CA GLY A 123 -4.47 1.10 -0.02
C GLY A 123 -5.52 0.06 -0.44
N VAL A 124 -6.77 0.25 -0.04
CA VAL A 124 -7.83 -0.73 -0.28
C VAL A 124 -8.96 -0.11 -1.09
N GLY A 125 -9.22 -0.66 -2.29
CA GLY A 125 -10.44 -0.39 -3.03
C GLY A 125 -11.57 -1.29 -2.52
N ILE A 126 -12.71 -0.70 -2.19
CA ILE A 126 -13.84 -1.39 -1.57
C ILE A 126 -15.04 -1.28 -2.52
N GLY A 127 -15.48 -2.42 -3.06
CA GLY A 127 -16.71 -2.51 -3.86
C GLY A 127 -17.90 -2.78 -2.96
N MET A 128 -18.90 -1.90 -2.97
CA MET A 128 -20.13 -2.05 -2.18
C MET A 128 -21.37 -2.32 -3.05
N ASN A 129 -21.16 -2.71 -4.29
CA ASN A 129 -22.22 -2.90 -5.27
C ASN A 129 -23.25 -4.00 -4.90
N MET A 130 -22.85 -4.94 -4.05
CA MET A 130 -23.70 -6.07 -3.67
C MET A 130 -24.60 -5.78 -2.48
N ILE A 131 -24.36 -4.69 -1.75
CA ILE A 131 -25.21 -4.29 -0.63
C ILE A 131 -26.53 -3.78 -1.18
N ARG A 132 -27.63 -4.26 -0.64
CA ARG A 132 -28.98 -3.84 -1.06
C ARG A 132 -29.22 -2.36 -0.77
N PRO A 133 -30.01 -1.66 -1.61
CA PRO A 133 -30.28 -0.23 -1.43
C PRO A 133 -31.22 0.04 -0.26
N SER A 134 -31.27 1.30 0.15
CA SER A 134 -32.17 1.84 1.16
C SER A 134 -33.64 1.49 0.85
N GLY A 135 -34.40 1.20 1.86
CA GLY A 135 -35.80 0.77 1.74
C GLY A 135 -35.99 -0.71 1.42
N SER A 136 -34.91 -1.48 1.12
CA SER A 136 -35.00 -2.92 0.88
C SER A 136 -35.41 -3.64 2.17
N ILE A 137 -36.25 -4.68 1.99
CA ILE A 137 -36.77 -5.49 3.10
C ILE A 137 -35.66 -6.31 3.75
N ILE A 138 -35.62 -6.31 5.09
CA ILE A 138 -34.73 -7.11 5.92
C ILE A 138 -35.52 -7.91 6.95
N ALA A 139 -34.82 -8.82 7.67
CA ALA A 139 -35.36 -9.55 8.82
C ALA A 139 -36.71 -10.24 8.53
N ASN A 140 -36.80 -10.96 7.40
CA ASN A 140 -37.99 -11.71 7.00
C ASN A 140 -39.26 -10.83 6.83
N GLY A 141 -39.10 -9.56 6.52
CA GLY A 141 -40.21 -8.63 6.30
C GLY A 141 -40.56 -7.73 7.50
N GLU A 142 -39.77 -7.79 8.59
CA GLU A 142 -40.04 -7.02 9.81
C GLU A 142 -39.40 -5.62 9.81
N GLY A 143 -38.66 -5.24 8.76
CA GLY A 143 -38.04 -3.93 8.66
C GLY A 143 -37.42 -3.65 7.29
N THR A 144 -36.82 -2.46 7.15
CA THR A 144 -36.08 -2.03 5.96
C THR A 144 -34.68 -1.57 6.35
N THR A 145 -33.74 -1.69 5.40
CA THR A 145 -32.35 -1.19 5.57
C THR A 145 -32.26 0.30 5.20
N ASP A 146 -31.27 0.99 5.77
CA ASP A 146 -30.88 2.34 5.37
C ASP A 146 -29.82 2.32 4.23
N GLY A 147 -29.57 1.17 3.62
CA GLY A 147 -28.73 1.01 2.43
C GLY A 147 -27.22 1.09 2.71
N VAL A 148 -26.49 1.58 1.71
CA VAL A 148 -25.00 1.57 1.65
C VAL A 148 -24.38 2.65 2.54
N VAL A 149 -24.97 3.83 2.61
CA VAL A 149 -24.37 5.03 3.22
C VAL A 149 -23.94 4.83 4.67
N PRO A 150 -24.73 4.21 5.57
CA PRO A 150 -24.29 3.97 6.96
C PRO A 150 -23.04 3.09 7.04
N PHE A 151 -22.92 2.10 6.16
CA PHE A 151 -21.75 1.23 6.13
C PHE A 151 -20.51 1.96 5.60
N CYS A 152 -20.64 2.86 4.61
CA CYS A 152 -19.54 3.72 4.17
C CYS A 152 -18.94 4.50 5.34
N LYS A 153 -19.76 5.06 6.22
CA LYS A 153 -19.31 5.79 7.42
C LYS A 153 -18.57 4.92 8.43
N ILE A 154 -18.97 3.65 8.56
CA ILE A 154 -18.25 2.68 9.39
C ILE A 154 -16.86 2.43 8.83
N TYR A 155 -16.75 2.19 7.52
CA TYR A 155 -15.47 1.95 6.84
C TYR A 155 -14.55 3.17 6.91
N ASP A 156 -15.07 4.38 6.70
CA ASP A 156 -14.31 5.63 6.85
C ASP A 156 -13.75 5.78 8.28
N SER A 157 -14.58 5.61 9.29
CA SER A 157 -14.15 5.69 10.69
C SER A 157 -13.10 4.62 11.02
N SER A 158 -13.24 3.41 10.49
CA SER A 158 -12.32 2.30 10.70
C SER A 158 -10.95 2.56 10.07
N ILE A 159 -10.89 3.09 8.83
CA ILE A 159 -9.64 3.42 8.15
C ILE A 159 -8.91 4.56 8.87
N LEU A 160 -9.62 5.58 9.31
CA LEU A 160 -9.06 6.68 10.10
C LEU A 160 -8.42 6.18 11.39
N ALA A 161 -9.11 5.28 12.11
CA ALA A 161 -8.63 4.70 13.37
C ALA A 161 -7.35 3.87 13.18
N THR A 162 -7.20 3.16 12.05
CA THR A 162 -6.06 2.27 11.80
C THR A 162 -4.86 2.94 11.15
N SER A 163 -5.01 4.15 10.64
CA SER A 163 -3.96 4.89 9.93
C SER A 163 -2.94 5.58 10.85
N GLN A 164 -2.87 5.21 12.12
CA GLN A 164 -2.01 5.86 13.11
C GLN A 164 -0.56 5.33 13.09
N GLY A 165 0.41 6.23 12.92
CA GLY A 165 1.81 5.99 13.25
C GLY A 165 2.68 5.26 12.21
N ASN A 166 2.19 4.96 11.02
CA ASN A 166 2.96 4.26 9.99
C ASN A 166 3.72 5.22 9.06
N VAL A 167 4.85 4.76 8.52
CA VAL A 167 5.62 5.44 7.47
C VAL A 167 4.75 5.71 6.24
N ARG A 168 3.83 4.80 5.94
CA ARG A 168 2.79 4.94 4.92
C ARG A 168 1.42 4.77 5.59
N ARG A 169 0.57 5.78 5.49
CA ARG A 169 -0.80 5.71 5.99
C ARG A 169 -1.62 4.76 5.13
N GLY A 170 -2.46 3.94 5.75
CA GLY A 170 -3.50 3.21 5.06
C GLY A 170 -4.50 4.21 4.43
N ALA A 171 -5.05 3.82 3.29
CA ALA A 171 -6.09 4.57 2.62
C ALA A 171 -7.13 3.61 2.06
N ALA A 172 -8.37 4.05 1.98
CA ALA A 172 -9.43 3.31 1.32
C ALA A 172 -10.15 4.19 0.32
N SER A 173 -10.63 3.59 -0.76
CA SER A 173 -11.60 4.19 -1.67
C SER A 173 -12.85 3.30 -1.70
N ILE A 174 -14.01 3.90 -1.53
CA ILE A 174 -15.29 3.19 -1.65
C ILE A 174 -15.80 3.40 -3.07
N ASN A 175 -16.24 2.32 -3.69
CA ASN A 175 -16.72 2.31 -5.06
C ASN A 175 -18.15 1.78 -5.07
N LEU A 176 -19.04 2.50 -5.74
CA LEU A 176 -20.44 2.13 -5.94
C LEU A 176 -20.77 2.29 -7.42
N ASN A 177 -21.50 1.32 -7.98
CA ASN A 177 -21.96 1.38 -9.37
C ASN A 177 -22.96 2.53 -9.54
N ILE A 178 -22.85 3.27 -10.63
CA ILE A 178 -23.77 4.33 -11.01
C ILE A 178 -25.25 3.85 -11.16
N GLU A 179 -25.43 2.56 -11.41
CA GLU A 179 -26.77 1.93 -11.50
C GLU A 179 -27.34 1.52 -10.13
N HIS A 180 -26.60 1.71 -9.02
CA HIS A 180 -27.08 1.39 -7.68
C HIS A 180 -28.11 2.44 -7.23
N ASP A 181 -29.24 2.01 -6.67
CA ASP A 181 -30.32 2.92 -6.29
C ASP A 181 -29.90 3.98 -5.25
N ASP A 182 -28.93 3.67 -4.37
CA ASP A 182 -28.38 4.62 -3.40
C ASP A 182 -27.26 5.51 -3.98
N PHE A 183 -26.99 5.47 -5.30
CA PHE A 183 -25.82 6.16 -5.87
C PHE A 183 -25.81 7.65 -5.60
N TYR A 184 -26.96 8.31 -5.72
CA TYR A 184 -27.07 9.76 -5.49
C TYR A 184 -26.87 10.11 -4.01
N ASP A 185 -27.44 9.35 -3.09
CA ASP A 185 -27.24 9.56 -1.64
C ASP A 185 -25.78 9.30 -1.23
N TRP A 186 -25.14 8.33 -1.90
CA TRP A 186 -23.72 8.03 -1.71
C TRP A 186 -22.80 9.16 -2.19
N LEU A 187 -23.16 9.93 -3.21
CA LEU A 187 -22.37 11.08 -3.68
C LEU A 187 -22.37 12.27 -2.70
N GLU A 188 -23.30 12.29 -1.77
CA GLU A 188 -23.47 13.38 -0.79
C GLU A 188 -22.64 13.17 0.51
N ILE A 189 -21.90 12.07 0.64
CA ILE A 189 -21.10 11.75 1.83
C ILE A 189 -19.64 12.15 1.74
#